data_77d58f7344915cc254df54e66841312b
#
_entry.id   77d58f7344915cc254df54e66841312b
#
_cell.length_a   1.000
_cell.length_b   1.000
_cell.length_c   1.000
_cell.angle_alpha   90.00
_cell.angle_beta   90.00
_cell.angle_gamma   90.00
#
_symmetry.space_group_name_H-M   'P 1'
#
loop_
_entity.id
_entity.type
_entity.pdbx_description
1 polymer ?
#
loop_
_entity_poly.entity_id
_entity_poly.type
_entity_poly.pdbx_seq_one_letter_code
_entity_poly.pdbx_strand_id
1 'polypeptide(L)'
;LSAGDNIGASLFASSVAKDQPTIDVLNALGLQASAVGNHEFDRGFDDLSGRVSEASDYPQLGANVYLKGTTTPALPEYALLQAGSLTVGVIGAVTEETPTLVSPNGISGIDFGDPVAAVNRVAAQLTDGDPSNGEADVLVALYHEGAGAGTPDGATLDQELAAGGAFASLVNDTDPKVAAIFTGHTHKEYAWSAPIPGTDRT
;
A
#
# COMPACT_ATOMS: atom_id res chain seq x y z
N LEU A 1 -1.42 -11.13 -0.98
CA LEU A 1 -1.26 -9.70 -0.77
C LEU A 1 -1.83 -8.92 -1.95
N SER A 2 -2.26 -7.68 -1.74
CA SER A 2 -2.69 -6.75 -2.78
C SER A 2 -2.08 -5.36 -2.54
N ALA A 3 -1.78 -4.65 -3.62
CA ALA A 3 -1.28 -3.28 -3.58
C ALA A 3 -2.40 -2.23 -3.76
N GLY A 4 -3.65 -2.56 -3.44
CA GLY A 4 -4.79 -1.63 -3.44
C GLY A 4 -5.63 -1.65 -4.71
N ASP A 5 -6.65 -0.77 -4.76
CA ASP A 5 -7.66 -0.66 -5.82
C ASP A 5 -8.41 -1.99 -6.10
N ASN A 6 -8.72 -2.71 -5.03
CA ASN A 6 -9.52 -3.93 -5.13
C ASN A 6 -11.01 -3.64 -5.40
N ILE A 7 -11.46 -2.45 -4.99
CA ILE A 7 -12.83 -1.95 -5.09
C ILE A 7 -12.85 -0.54 -5.65
N GLY A 8 -14.03 0.05 -5.83
CA GLY A 8 -14.20 1.40 -6.38
C GLY A 8 -14.42 1.38 -7.87
N ALA A 9 -13.49 1.79 -8.71
CA ALA A 9 -13.62 1.78 -10.18
C ALA A 9 -13.78 0.38 -10.79
N SER A 10 -14.63 -0.43 -10.21
CA SER A 10 -14.86 -1.84 -10.51
C SER A 10 -15.87 -2.04 -11.65
N LEU A 11 -15.95 -3.28 -12.14
CA LEU A 11 -16.96 -3.67 -13.13
C LEU A 11 -18.38 -3.40 -12.60
N PHE A 12 -19.29 -3.03 -13.49
CA PHE A 12 -20.68 -2.67 -13.16
C PHE A 12 -21.37 -3.67 -12.24
N ALA A 13 -21.20 -4.97 -12.48
CA ALA A 13 -21.80 -6.02 -11.66
C ALA A 13 -21.35 -6.00 -10.18
N SER A 14 -20.11 -5.60 -9.93
CA SER A 14 -19.59 -5.43 -8.57
C SER A 14 -19.98 -4.06 -7.99
N SER A 15 -19.81 -2.99 -8.78
CA SER A 15 -20.07 -1.62 -8.37
C SER A 15 -21.49 -1.37 -7.89
N VAL A 16 -22.53 -1.94 -8.58
CA VAL A 16 -23.94 -1.79 -8.16
C VAL A 16 -24.25 -2.48 -6.84
N ALA A 17 -23.47 -3.49 -6.46
CA ALA A 17 -23.54 -4.18 -5.18
C ALA A 17 -22.53 -3.62 -4.14
N LYS A 18 -22.03 -2.39 -4.36
CA LYS A 18 -21.03 -1.71 -3.50
C LYS A 18 -19.77 -2.56 -3.30
N ASP A 19 -19.37 -3.29 -4.32
CA ASP A 19 -18.20 -4.17 -4.37
C ASP A 19 -18.20 -5.36 -3.38
N GLN A 20 -19.35 -5.66 -2.77
CA GLN A 20 -19.47 -6.83 -1.91
C GLN A 20 -19.06 -8.15 -2.61
N PRO A 21 -19.45 -8.42 -3.89
CA PRO A 21 -19.00 -9.62 -4.57
C PRO A 21 -17.48 -9.73 -4.74
N THR A 22 -16.79 -8.59 -4.95
CA THR A 22 -15.32 -8.56 -5.04
C THR A 22 -14.69 -8.87 -3.68
N ILE A 23 -15.19 -8.26 -2.61
CA ILE A 23 -14.72 -8.53 -1.24
C ILE A 23 -14.91 -10.01 -0.89
N ASP A 24 -16.08 -10.59 -1.19
CA ASP A 24 -16.39 -12.00 -0.92
C ASP A 24 -15.42 -12.94 -1.67
N VAL A 25 -15.06 -12.60 -2.91
CA VAL A 25 -14.08 -13.38 -3.70
C VAL A 25 -12.69 -13.27 -3.08
N LEU A 26 -12.25 -12.09 -2.69
CA LEU A 26 -10.93 -11.88 -2.07
C LEU A 26 -10.83 -12.61 -0.72
N ASN A 27 -11.90 -12.60 0.09
CA ASN A 27 -11.99 -13.39 1.32
C ASN A 27 -11.88 -14.90 1.00
N ALA A 28 -12.63 -15.38 0.01
CA ALA A 28 -12.60 -16.80 -0.39
C ALA A 28 -11.23 -17.23 -0.97
N LEU A 29 -10.48 -16.32 -1.60
CA LEU A 29 -9.12 -16.54 -2.07
C LEU A 29 -8.09 -16.51 -0.91
N GLY A 30 -8.48 -16.10 0.29
CA GLY A 30 -7.60 -16.00 1.44
C GLY A 30 -6.60 -14.84 1.33
N LEU A 31 -7.03 -13.68 0.79
CA LEU A 31 -6.22 -12.47 0.82
C LEU A 31 -5.88 -12.15 2.29
N GLN A 32 -4.62 -11.94 2.60
CA GLN A 32 -4.16 -11.80 3.99
C GLN A 32 -3.91 -10.34 4.40
N ALA A 33 -3.59 -9.47 3.45
CA ALA A 33 -3.46 -8.02 3.66
C ALA A 33 -3.55 -7.29 2.32
N SER A 34 -4.08 -6.07 2.34
CA SER A 34 -4.09 -5.15 1.20
C SER A 34 -3.64 -3.77 1.63
N ALA A 35 -2.77 -3.11 0.87
CA ALA A 35 -2.71 -1.66 0.92
C ALA A 35 -4.06 -1.09 0.45
N VAL A 36 -4.44 0.07 0.93
CA VAL A 36 -5.51 0.85 0.29
C VAL A 36 -4.97 1.53 -0.96
N GLY A 37 -5.77 1.59 -2.02
CA GLY A 37 -5.55 2.45 -3.16
C GLY A 37 -6.45 3.69 -3.09
N ASN A 38 -6.41 4.55 -4.10
CA ASN A 38 -7.27 5.72 -4.14
C ASN A 38 -8.76 5.33 -4.30
N HIS A 39 -9.06 4.26 -5.02
CA HIS A 39 -10.43 3.82 -5.24
C HIS A 39 -11.11 3.19 -4.02
N GLU A 40 -10.37 2.74 -3.01
CA GLU A 40 -10.95 2.38 -1.72
C GLU A 40 -11.65 3.57 -1.06
N PHE A 41 -11.29 4.82 -1.42
CA PHE A 41 -11.90 6.05 -0.90
C PHE A 41 -13.04 6.61 -1.79
N ASP A 42 -13.42 5.97 -2.87
CA ASP A 42 -14.47 6.47 -3.79
C ASP A 42 -15.82 6.71 -3.10
N ARG A 43 -16.13 5.92 -2.08
CA ARG A 43 -17.36 6.08 -1.25
C ARG A 43 -17.10 6.81 0.06
N GLY A 44 -15.90 7.35 0.23
CA GLY A 44 -15.46 8.08 1.41
C GLY A 44 -14.82 7.19 2.47
N PHE A 45 -14.07 7.84 3.36
CA PHE A 45 -13.33 7.17 4.44
C PHE A 45 -14.25 6.41 5.40
N ASP A 46 -15.45 6.92 5.69
CA ASP A 46 -16.41 6.26 6.57
C ASP A 46 -16.88 4.91 6.01
N ASP A 47 -17.06 4.78 4.69
CA ASP A 47 -17.41 3.52 4.05
C ASP A 47 -16.23 2.53 4.10
N LEU A 48 -15.01 3.00 3.85
CA LEU A 48 -13.80 2.19 3.94
C LEU A 48 -13.55 1.68 5.36
N SER A 49 -13.51 2.58 6.35
CA SER A 49 -13.20 2.23 7.75
C SER A 49 -14.32 1.47 8.46
N GLY A 50 -15.56 1.57 7.94
CA GLY A 50 -16.72 0.84 8.44
C GLY A 50 -16.99 -0.40 7.58
N ARG A 51 -17.94 -0.28 6.65
CA ARG A 51 -18.49 -1.40 5.87
C ARG A 51 -17.42 -2.26 5.17
N VAL A 52 -16.45 -1.63 4.49
CA VAL A 52 -15.43 -2.38 3.75
C VAL A 52 -14.53 -3.14 4.69
N SER A 53 -14.04 -2.48 5.76
CA SER A 53 -13.19 -3.12 6.76
C SER A 53 -13.92 -4.23 7.52
N GLU A 54 -15.22 -4.06 7.81
CA GLU A 54 -16.04 -5.08 8.48
C GLU A 54 -16.33 -6.29 7.58
N ALA A 55 -16.45 -6.07 6.27
CA ALA A 55 -16.73 -7.14 5.30
C ALA A 55 -15.47 -7.91 4.84
N SER A 56 -14.27 -7.34 5.06
CA SER A 56 -13.00 -7.93 4.65
C SER A 56 -12.40 -8.81 5.75
N ASP A 57 -12.02 -10.03 5.40
CA ASP A 57 -11.28 -10.93 6.31
C ASP A 57 -9.78 -10.57 6.40
N TYR A 58 -9.37 -9.47 5.78
CA TYR A 58 -7.99 -8.96 5.71
C TYR A 58 -7.95 -7.47 6.06
N PRO A 59 -6.86 -6.97 6.67
CA PRO A 59 -6.72 -5.55 6.99
C PRO A 59 -6.54 -4.71 5.74
N GLN A 60 -7.13 -3.50 5.77
CA GLN A 60 -6.94 -2.41 4.81
C GLN A 60 -5.80 -1.52 5.36
N LEU A 61 -4.61 -1.59 4.76
CA LEU A 61 -3.40 -0.95 5.27
C LEU A 61 -3.17 0.42 4.64
N GLY A 62 -2.86 1.43 5.48
CA GLY A 62 -2.60 2.79 5.03
C GLY A 62 -1.68 3.55 5.98
N ALA A 63 -0.37 3.24 5.97
CA ALA A 63 0.62 3.81 6.89
C ALA A 63 0.79 5.34 6.76
N ASN A 64 0.46 5.91 5.60
CA ASN A 64 0.51 7.33 5.34
C ASN A 64 -0.87 8.02 5.35
N VAL A 65 -1.91 7.35 5.86
CA VAL A 65 -3.25 7.92 6.03
C VAL A 65 -3.43 8.31 7.50
N TYR A 66 -3.63 9.59 7.78
CA TYR A 66 -3.67 10.15 9.12
C TYR A 66 -5.00 10.82 9.41
N LEU A 67 -5.39 10.89 10.69
CA LEU A 67 -6.48 11.75 11.11
C LEU A 67 -6.14 13.22 10.82
N LYS A 68 -7.10 13.97 10.34
CA LYS A 68 -6.93 15.36 9.87
C LYS A 68 -6.14 16.23 10.82
N GLY A 69 -5.07 16.84 10.31
CA GLY A 69 -4.21 17.74 11.07
C GLY A 69 -3.33 17.09 12.13
N THR A 70 -3.18 15.76 12.09
CA THR A 70 -2.36 15.01 13.04
C THR A 70 -1.40 14.04 12.34
N THR A 71 -0.56 13.35 13.13
CA THR A 71 0.23 12.20 12.69
C THR A 71 -0.32 10.88 13.23
N THR A 72 -1.55 10.88 13.77
CA THR A 72 -2.20 9.68 14.26
C THR A 72 -2.73 8.86 13.09
N PRO A 73 -2.34 7.58 12.92
CA PRO A 73 -2.82 6.74 11.85
C PRO A 73 -4.35 6.62 11.86
N ALA A 74 -4.97 6.76 10.70
CA ALA A 74 -6.42 6.60 10.52
C ALA A 74 -6.80 5.17 10.10
N LEU A 75 -5.84 4.39 9.62
CA LEU A 75 -5.96 2.97 9.24
C LEU A 75 -4.86 2.15 9.91
N PRO A 76 -4.98 0.83 9.99
CA PRO A 76 -3.85 -0.05 10.29
C PRO A 76 -2.67 0.25 9.35
N GLU A 77 -1.47 0.34 9.90
CA GLU A 77 -0.28 0.71 9.13
C GLU A 77 0.40 -0.52 8.51
N TYR A 78 0.30 -1.66 9.22
CA TYR A 78 0.93 -2.92 8.86
C TYR A 78 0.11 -4.12 9.33
N ALA A 79 0.49 -5.29 8.83
CA ALA A 79 0.04 -6.59 9.32
C ALA A 79 1.26 -7.49 9.57
N LEU A 80 1.20 -8.31 10.62
CA LEU A 80 2.19 -9.36 10.88
C LEU A 80 1.61 -10.70 10.45
N LEU A 81 2.22 -11.31 9.45
CA LEU A 81 1.80 -12.58 8.88
C LEU A 81 2.82 -13.68 9.18
N GLN A 82 2.34 -14.90 9.44
CA GLN A 82 3.21 -16.04 9.68
C GLN A 82 3.49 -16.80 8.38
N ALA A 83 4.76 -16.97 8.01
CA ALA A 83 5.22 -17.75 6.88
C ALA A 83 6.18 -18.86 7.39
N GLY A 84 5.62 -19.97 7.80
CA GLY A 84 6.37 -21.01 8.52
C GLY A 84 6.86 -20.53 9.89
N SER A 85 8.17 -20.46 10.09
CA SER A 85 8.78 -19.93 11.32
C SER A 85 9.08 -18.42 11.27
N LEU A 86 8.84 -17.77 10.13
CA LEU A 86 9.15 -16.37 9.95
C LEU A 86 7.89 -15.50 10.15
N THR A 87 8.09 -14.36 10.80
CA THR A 87 7.11 -13.28 10.86
C THR A 87 7.39 -12.29 9.73
N VAL A 88 6.39 -12.09 8.85
CA VAL A 88 6.48 -11.14 7.74
C VAL A 88 5.70 -9.88 8.12
N GLY A 89 6.39 -8.76 8.23
CA GLY A 89 5.78 -7.44 8.38
C GLY A 89 5.37 -6.89 7.01
N VAL A 90 4.08 -6.76 6.78
CA VAL A 90 3.52 -6.22 5.54
C VAL A 90 3.04 -4.79 5.82
N ILE A 91 3.66 -3.80 5.18
CA ILE A 91 3.37 -2.37 5.37
C ILE A 91 2.65 -1.86 4.12
N GLY A 92 1.50 -1.18 4.28
CA GLY A 92 0.74 -0.64 3.15
C GLY A 92 0.76 0.89 3.12
N ALA A 93 0.92 1.47 1.93
CA ALA A 93 0.84 2.91 1.73
C ALA A 93 0.18 3.25 0.38
N VAL A 94 -0.46 4.42 0.31
CA VAL A 94 -1.21 4.92 -0.86
C VAL A 94 -0.56 6.18 -1.43
N THR A 95 -0.76 6.44 -2.71
CA THR A 95 -0.25 7.65 -3.38
C THR A 95 -0.71 8.94 -2.69
N GLU A 96 0.18 9.91 -2.58
CA GLU A 96 -0.13 11.26 -2.09
C GLU A 96 -1.12 12.01 -3.01
N GLU A 97 -1.31 11.56 -4.26
CA GLU A 97 -2.25 12.16 -5.21
C GLU A 97 -3.71 11.87 -4.88
N THR A 98 -4.00 10.93 -3.99
CA THR A 98 -5.37 10.50 -3.62
C THR A 98 -6.35 11.66 -3.42
N PRO A 99 -6.01 12.79 -2.72
CA PRO A 99 -6.94 13.91 -2.56
C PRO A 99 -7.37 14.59 -3.87
N THR A 100 -6.60 14.42 -4.94
CA THR A 100 -6.94 14.97 -6.27
C THR A 100 -7.78 14.01 -7.11
N LEU A 101 -7.85 12.73 -6.72
CA LEU A 101 -8.46 11.65 -7.47
C LEU A 101 -9.86 11.27 -6.97
N VAL A 102 -10.19 11.64 -5.73
CA VAL A 102 -11.44 11.24 -5.07
C VAL A 102 -12.25 12.45 -4.59
N SER A 103 -13.51 12.22 -4.16
CA SER A 103 -14.36 13.29 -3.66
C SER A 103 -13.79 13.91 -2.37
N PRO A 104 -13.48 15.23 -2.35
CA PRO A 104 -12.91 15.89 -1.16
C PRO A 104 -13.79 15.77 0.09
N ASN A 105 -15.11 15.72 -0.07
CA ASN A 105 -16.03 15.58 1.07
C ASN A 105 -15.88 14.23 1.76
N GLY A 106 -15.59 13.17 0.99
CA GLY A 106 -15.46 11.82 1.52
C GLY A 106 -14.16 11.59 2.33
N ILE A 107 -13.18 12.48 2.19
CA ILE A 107 -11.87 12.36 2.84
C ILE A 107 -11.54 13.58 3.73
N SER A 108 -12.52 14.42 4.04
CA SER A 108 -12.31 15.68 4.78
C SER A 108 -11.78 15.48 6.21
N GLY A 109 -11.95 14.28 6.78
CA GLY A 109 -11.48 13.91 8.12
C GLY A 109 -10.07 13.32 8.18
N ILE A 110 -9.39 13.18 7.05
CA ILE A 110 -8.07 12.55 6.95
C ILE A 110 -7.09 13.37 6.11
N ASP A 111 -5.81 13.07 6.27
CA ASP A 111 -4.70 13.59 5.47
C ASP A 111 -3.89 12.43 4.91
N PHE A 112 -3.26 12.66 3.77
CA PHE A 112 -2.34 11.73 3.11
C PHE A 112 -0.93 12.32 3.18
N GLY A 113 0.00 11.56 3.74
CA GLY A 113 1.41 11.96 3.85
C GLY A 113 2.29 11.21 2.85
N ASP A 114 3.59 11.51 2.91
CA ASP A 114 4.62 10.84 2.12
C ASP A 114 4.61 9.31 2.38
N PRO A 115 4.34 8.48 1.36
CA PRO A 115 4.25 7.03 1.51
C PRO A 115 5.60 6.39 1.89
N VAL A 116 6.72 6.90 1.36
CA VAL A 116 8.05 6.37 1.64
C VAL A 116 8.46 6.68 3.09
N ALA A 117 8.24 7.91 3.55
CA ALA A 117 8.51 8.29 4.92
C ALA A 117 7.68 7.46 5.92
N ALA A 118 6.41 7.18 5.59
CA ALA A 118 5.53 6.35 6.42
C ALA A 118 6.00 4.90 6.48
N VAL A 119 6.31 4.29 5.32
CA VAL A 119 6.85 2.92 5.26
C VAL A 119 8.15 2.81 6.04
N ASN A 120 9.09 3.75 5.87
CA ASN A 120 10.37 3.74 6.58
C ASN A 120 10.19 3.87 8.10
N ARG A 121 9.26 4.69 8.56
CA ARG A 121 8.92 4.81 9.98
C ARG A 121 8.42 3.48 10.56
N VAL A 122 7.50 2.82 9.86
CA VAL A 122 6.97 1.52 10.29
C VAL A 122 8.04 0.42 10.18
N ALA A 123 8.86 0.44 9.13
CA ALA A 123 9.98 -0.49 8.98
C ALA A 123 10.97 -0.37 10.15
N ALA A 124 11.30 0.85 10.57
CA ALA A 124 12.15 1.08 11.73
C ALA A 124 11.51 0.51 13.01
N GLN A 125 10.21 0.73 13.23
CA GLN A 125 9.45 0.20 14.36
C GLN A 125 9.49 -1.33 14.38
N LEU A 126 9.21 -2.00 13.26
CA LEU A 126 9.12 -3.46 13.18
C LEU A 126 10.48 -4.17 13.23
N THR A 127 11.57 -3.44 13.39
CA THR A 127 12.95 -3.96 13.43
C THR A 127 13.80 -3.28 14.49
N ASP A 128 13.20 -2.72 15.54
CA ASP A 128 13.89 -2.01 16.62
C ASP A 128 14.27 -2.90 17.82
N GLY A 129 13.77 -4.13 17.84
CA GLY A 129 14.02 -5.11 18.89
C GLY A 129 13.03 -4.99 20.07
N ASP A 130 11.98 -4.19 19.94
CA ASP A 130 10.92 -4.08 20.95
C ASP A 130 9.68 -4.89 20.56
N PRO A 131 9.48 -6.11 21.12
CA PRO A 131 8.33 -6.94 20.76
C PRO A 131 6.98 -6.35 21.19
N SER A 132 6.96 -5.29 22.00
CA SER A 132 5.71 -4.68 22.46
C SER A 132 5.01 -3.85 21.38
N ASN A 133 5.74 -3.40 20.35
CA ASN A 133 5.22 -2.62 19.23
C ASN A 133 5.17 -3.41 17.91
N GLY A 134 5.45 -4.72 17.96
CA GLY A 134 5.56 -5.64 16.83
C GLY A 134 7.00 -5.81 16.36
N GLU A 135 7.31 -6.99 15.87
CA GLU A 135 8.63 -7.33 15.29
C GLU A 135 8.46 -8.25 14.09
N ALA A 136 9.29 -8.07 13.08
CA ALA A 136 9.26 -8.86 11.85
C ALA A 136 10.65 -9.35 11.44
N ASP A 137 10.72 -10.60 10.99
CA ASP A 137 11.94 -11.19 10.42
C ASP A 137 12.18 -10.72 8.98
N VAL A 138 11.10 -10.42 8.26
CA VAL A 138 11.11 -9.98 6.86
C VAL A 138 10.10 -8.85 6.69
N LEU A 139 10.49 -7.78 6.00
CA LEU A 139 9.60 -6.67 5.66
C LEU A 139 9.22 -6.70 4.20
N VAL A 140 7.94 -6.42 3.93
CA VAL A 140 7.36 -6.26 2.59
C VAL A 140 6.59 -4.95 2.56
N ALA A 141 6.83 -4.11 1.56
CA ALA A 141 6.06 -2.90 1.32
C ALA A 141 5.05 -3.12 0.18
N LEU A 142 3.82 -2.71 0.42
CA LEU A 142 2.75 -2.62 -0.58
C LEU A 142 2.49 -1.13 -0.82
N TYR A 143 2.92 -0.63 -1.98
CA TYR A 143 2.64 0.74 -2.37
C TYR A 143 1.53 0.78 -3.42
N HIS A 144 0.46 1.50 -3.14
CA HIS A 144 -0.46 1.91 -4.20
C HIS A 144 0.10 3.14 -4.89
N GLU A 145 1.19 2.95 -5.58
CA GLU A 145 1.98 3.86 -6.41
C GLU A 145 2.82 2.99 -7.34
N GLY A 146 3.18 3.47 -8.53
CA GLY A 146 3.86 2.60 -9.48
C GLY A 146 4.66 3.29 -10.56
N ALA A 147 5.37 2.49 -11.33
CA ALA A 147 6.16 2.89 -12.48
C ALA A 147 5.30 3.23 -13.70
N GLY A 148 5.83 3.95 -14.65
CA GLY A 148 5.26 4.13 -15.97
C GLY A 148 4.68 5.50 -16.28
N ALA A 149 4.72 6.45 -15.35
CA ALA A 149 4.34 7.82 -15.65
C ALA A 149 5.36 8.46 -16.60
N GLY A 150 5.01 8.55 -17.88
CA GLY A 150 5.85 9.17 -18.91
C GLY A 150 6.87 8.25 -19.59
N THR A 151 6.94 6.97 -19.21
CA THR A 151 7.79 5.96 -19.84
C THR A 151 6.96 4.95 -20.65
N PRO A 152 7.51 4.40 -21.77
CA PRO A 152 6.80 3.43 -22.59
C PRO A 152 6.66 2.07 -21.89
N ASP A 153 5.67 1.26 -22.31
CA ASP A 153 5.54 -0.12 -21.87
C ASP A 153 6.83 -0.92 -22.16
N GLY A 154 7.23 -1.75 -21.20
CA GLY A 154 8.46 -2.53 -21.30
C GLY A 154 9.72 -1.75 -20.97
N ALA A 155 9.62 -0.58 -20.35
CA ALA A 155 10.78 0.15 -19.84
C ALA A 155 11.59 -0.70 -18.86
N THR A 156 12.90 -0.45 -18.79
CA THR A 156 13.77 -1.06 -17.77
C THR A 156 13.66 -0.30 -16.46
N LEU A 157 14.07 -0.93 -15.36
CA LEU A 157 14.13 -0.25 -14.06
C LEU A 157 14.97 1.03 -14.13
N ASP A 158 16.13 0.98 -14.78
CA ASP A 158 17.02 2.16 -14.95
C ASP A 158 16.32 3.31 -15.68
N GLN A 159 15.49 3.01 -16.68
CA GLN A 159 14.72 4.02 -17.40
C GLN A 159 13.63 4.65 -16.51
N GLU A 160 12.92 3.84 -15.73
CA GLU A 160 11.92 4.32 -14.77
C GLU A 160 12.57 5.18 -13.67
N LEU A 161 13.70 4.75 -13.11
CA LEU A 161 14.44 5.52 -12.13
C LEU A 161 14.99 6.85 -12.70
N ALA A 162 15.48 6.82 -13.95
CA ALA A 162 15.96 8.03 -14.64
C ALA A 162 14.84 9.03 -14.95
N ALA A 163 13.59 8.57 -15.09
CA ALA A 163 12.42 9.42 -15.26
C ALA A 163 12.10 10.22 -13.98
N GLY A 164 12.55 9.75 -12.82
CA GLY A 164 12.29 10.41 -11.53
C GLY A 164 10.85 10.24 -11.04
N GLY A 165 10.43 11.17 -10.16
CA GLY A 165 9.08 11.17 -9.60
C GLY A 165 8.87 10.16 -8.47
N ALA A 166 7.61 9.88 -8.14
CA ALA A 166 7.22 9.07 -7.00
C ALA A 166 7.81 7.65 -7.02
N PHE A 167 7.80 6.98 -8.19
CA PHE A 167 8.35 5.63 -8.30
C PHE A 167 9.87 5.58 -8.03
N ALA A 168 10.63 6.57 -8.55
CA ALA A 168 12.06 6.63 -8.29
C ALA A 168 12.37 6.84 -6.80
N SER A 169 11.63 7.71 -6.11
CA SER A 169 11.75 7.87 -4.66
C SER A 169 11.37 6.59 -3.92
N LEU A 170 10.28 5.94 -4.31
CA LEU A 170 9.84 4.67 -3.73
C LEU A 170 10.94 3.59 -3.79
N VAL A 171 11.63 3.46 -4.93
CA VAL A 171 12.71 2.46 -5.08
C VAL A 171 14.00 2.87 -4.37
N ASN A 172 14.39 4.15 -4.49
CA ASN A 172 15.68 4.62 -3.99
C ASN A 172 15.69 4.92 -2.49
N ASP A 173 14.55 5.37 -1.93
CA ASP A 173 14.49 5.95 -0.59
C ASP A 173 13.77 5.04 0.41
N THR A 174 13.16 3.91 -0.02
CA THR A 174 12.62 2.90 0.89
C THR A 174 13.75 2.25 1.69
N ASP A 175 13.53 2.07 2.99
CA ASP A 175 14.52 1.48 3.92
C ASP A 175 15.05 0.14 3.36
N PRO A 176 16.38 -0.04 3.27
CA PRO A 176 16.99 -1.26 2.73
C PRO A 176 16.67 -2.54 3.52
N LYS A 177 16.05 -2.44 4.69
CA LYS A 177 15.52 -3.60 5.42
C LYS A 177 14.28 -4.19 4.75
N VAL A 178 13.56 -3.43 3.92
CA VAL A 178 12.43 -3.93 3.12
C VAL A 178 12.97 -4.88 2.06
N ALA A 179 12.52 -6.13 2.12
CA ALA A 179 13.02 -7.21 1.26
C ALA A 179 12.34 -7.28 -0.11
N ALA A 180 11.09 -6.80 -0.19
CA ALA A 180 10.33 -6.77 -1.43
C ALA A 180 9.34 -5.60 -1.44
N ILE A 181 9.13 -5.04 -2.61
CA ILE A 181 8.19 -3.96 -2.87
C ILE A 181 7.19 -4.44 -3.91
N PHE A 182 5.90 -4.36 -3.59
CA PHE A 182 4.80 -4.56 -4.54
C PHE A 182 4.14 -3.22 -4.81
N THR A 183 3.83 -2.96 -6.07
CA THR A 183 3.33 -1.68 -6.56
C THR A 183 2.00 -1.85 -7.30
N GLY A 184 1.22 -0.76 -7.38
CA GLY A 184 -0.06 -0.72 -8.08
C GLY A 184 -0.27 0.61 -8.81
N HIS A 185 -1.52 1.07 -8.90
CA HIS A 185 -1.95 2.40 -9.35
C HIS A 185 -1.78 2.70 -10.85
N THR A 186 -0.62 2.47 -11.43
CA THR A 186 -0.29 2.89 -12.80
C THR A 186 -0.71 1.89 -13.88
N HIS A 187 -1.28 0.73 -13.50
CA HIS A 187 -1.74 -0.34 -14.41
C HIS A 187 -0.66 -0.87 -15.34
N LYS A 188 0.61 -0.87 -14.88
CA LYS A 188 1.76 -1.42 -15.62
C LYS A 188 2.14 -2.78 -15.05
N GLU A 189 2.56 -3.68 -15.95
CA GLU A 189 3.08 -5.00 -15.60
C GLU A 189 4.60 -5.00 -15.68
N TYR A 190 5.26 -5.23 -14.55
CA TYR A 190 6.70 -5.37 -14.47
C TYR A 190 7.11 -6.21 -13.26
N ALA A 191 8.31 -6.80 -13.35
CA ALA A 191 9.01 -7.44 -12.24
C ALA A 191 10.50 -7.22 -12.44
N TRP A 192 11.13 -6.53 -11.51
CA TRP A 192 12.56 -6.26 -11.53
C TRP A 192 13.25 -6.80 -10.29
N SER A 193 14.52 -7.16 -10.46
CA SER A 193 15.42 -7.47 -9.36
C SER A 193 16.68 -6.63 -9.56
N ALA A 194 17.06 -5.87 -8.54
CA ALA A 194 18.20 -4.98 -8.59
C ALA A 194 18.90 -4.92 -7.23
N PRO A 195 20.21 -4.59 -7.19
CA PRO A 195 20.90 -4.38 -5.94
C PRO A 195 20.24 -3.30 -5.08
N ILE A 196 20.04 -3.57 -3.80
CA ILE A 196 19.54 -2.57 -2.85
C ILE A 196 20.70 -1.62 -2.51
N PRO A 197 20.55 -0.29 -2.76
CA PRO A 197 21.61 0.67 -2.52
C PRO A 197 22.20 0.60 -1.11
N GLY A 198 23.53 0.56 -1.00
CA GLY A 198 24.23 0.50 0.28
C GLY A 198 24.22 -0.85 1.00
N THR A 199 23.78 -1.92 0.34
CA THR A 199 23.78 -3.30 0.86
C THR A 199 24.35 -4.29 -0.13
N ASP A 200 24.63 -5.54 0.35
CA ASP A 200 25.01 -6.70 -0.50
C ASP A 200 23.76 -7.51 -0.93
N ARG A 201 22.54 -6.95 -0.82
CA ARG A 201 21.25 -7.60 -1.11
C ARG A 201 20.67 -7.14 -2.44
N THR A 202 19.82 -7.98 -3.03
CA THR A 202 18.98 -7.68 -4.21
C THR A 202 17.53 -7.87 -3.86
#